data_8d15eb5766037927cf9f1652544cd97e
#
_entry.id   8d15eb5766037927cf9f1652544cd97e
#
_cell.length_a   1.000
_cell.length_b   1.000
_cell.length_c   1.000
_cell.angle_alpha   90.00
_cell.angle_beta   90.00
_cell.angle_gamma   90.00
#
_symmetry.space_group_name_H-M   'P 1'
#
loop_
_entity.id
_entity.type
_entity.pdbx_description
1 polymer ?
#
loop_
_entity_poly.entity_id
_entity_poly.type
_entity_poly.pdbx_seq_one_letter_code
_entity_poly.pdbx_strand_id
1 'polypeptide(L)'
;MSNDLENKKQAVFNYVRTMLGDGMIDIELDPNHYDVALEKALGKLRQRSENAVEESYAILEFQEDTNDYILPNEVIEVRELFRRSIGSRSGGGDGGTLFEPFNLAYTNSYLLSSSQMGGLGTYYAFAGYQELVGKMFGSFINFKFDPVSKKLTIMQRPRSDEQVLMQLYNYRPDFNLLSDPYAGQWLKDYTLAVCKYMLGEARSKFATISTPQGGTSLNGDALKADAMAEMEKLEMDLANYVDGSKPLSFVIGSKTLDFPTQ
;
A
#
# COMPACT_ATOMS: atom_id res chain seq x y z
N MET A 1 -8.38 0.77 -18.72
CA MET A 1 -7.47 0.44 -17.60
C MET A 1 -6.16 -0.22 -18.01
N SER A 2 -6.14 -1.32 -18.83
CA SER A 2 -4.86 -1.92 -19.25
C SER A 2 -4.01 -0.97 -20.11
N ASN A 3 -4.61 -0.27 -21.06
CA ASN A 3 -3.91 0.69 -21.93
C ASN A 3 -3.36 1.90 -21.16
N ASP A 4 -4.05 2.35 -20.12
CA ASP A 4 -3.60 3.51 -19.32
C ASP A 4 -2.40 3.16 -18.45
N LEU A 5 -2.38 1.94 -17.88
CA LEU A 5 -1.23 1.44 -17.14
C LEU A 5 0.00 1.32 -18.06
N GLU A 6 -0.18 0.76 -19.25
CA GLU A 6 0.91 0.62 -20.22
C GLU A 6 1.44 2.00 -20.65
N ASN A 7 0.58 2.96 -20.89
CA ASN A 7 0.98 4.33 -21.20
C ASN A 7 1.81 4.95 -20.06
N LYS A 8 1.45 4.68 -18.80
CA LYS A 8 2.22 5.17 -17.63
C LYS A 8 3.59 4.49 -17.53
N LYS A 9 3.67 3.19 -17.75
CA LYS A 9 4.95 2.47 -17.82
C LYS A 9 5.84 3.02 -18.93
N GLN A 10 5.30 3.20 -20.12
CA GLN A 10 6.03 3.78 -21.25
C GLN A 10 6.52 5.21 -20.97
N ALA A 11 5.75 6.00 -20.23
CA ALA A 11 6.21 7.33 -19.80
C ALA A 11 7.44 7.24 -18.87
N VAL A 12 7.48 6.25 -17.96
CA VAL A 12 8.65 5.98 -17.11
C VAL A 12 9.84 5.54 -17.97
N PHE A 13 9.63 4.61 -18.91
CA PHE A 13 10.69 4.10 -19.78
C PHE A 13 11.27 5.20 -20.66
N ASN A 14 10.43 6.05 -21.24
CA ASN A 14 10.89 7.20 -22.03
C ASN A 14 11.70 8.19 -21.17
N TYR A 15 11.28 8.44 -19.93
CA TYR A 15 12.05 9.26 -19.00
C TYR A 15 13.44 8.65 -18.74
N VAL A 16 13.49 7.35 -18.39
CA VAL A 16 14.74 6.64 -18.12
C VAL A 16 15.66 6.62 -19.35
N ARG A 17 15.13 6.33 -20.53
CA ARG A 17 15.89 6.36 -21.79
C ARG A 17 16.47 7.73 -22.06
N THR A 18 15.68 8.78 -21.93
CA THR A 18 16.15 10.16 -22.13
C THR A 18 17.27 10.51 -21.15
N MET A 19 17.12 10.13 -19.87
CA MET A 19 18.14 10.39 -18.84
C MET A 19 19.44 9.59 -19.06
N LEU A 20 19.35 8.40 -19.70
CA LEU A 20 20.53 7.62 -20.10
C LEU A 20 21.21 8.15 -21.36
N GLY A 21 20.60 9.13 -22.05
CA GLY A 21 21.18 9.74 -23.25
C GLY A 21 20.63 9.21 -24.57
N ASP A 22 19.44 8.63 -24.57
CA ASP A 22 18.76 8.21 -25.81
C ASP A 22 18.65 9.40 -26.79
N GLY A 23 18.94 9.15 -28.05
CA GLY A 23 19.02 10.20 -29.08
C GLY A 23 20.39 10.89 -29.18
N MET A 24 21.28 10.75 -28.18
CA MET A 24 22.67 11.20 -28.24
C MET A 24 23.64 10.02 -28.43
N ILE A 25 23.36 8.92 -27.73
CA ILE A 25 24.16 7.70 -27.72
C ILE A 25 23.20 6.51 -27.82
N ASP A 26 23.61 5.47 -28.52
CA ASP A 26 22.87 4.22 -28.60
C ASP A 26 22.94 3.52 -27.24
N ILE A 27 21.76 3.16 -26.67
CA ILE A 27 21.65 2.57 -25.33
C ILE A 27 21.54 1.06 -25.48
N GLU A 28 22.44 0.33 -24.83
CA GLU A 28 22.58 -1.13 -24.90
C GLU A 28 21.53 -1.89 -24.05
N LEU A 29 20.34 -1.28 -23.78
CA LEU A 29 19.26 -1.89 -22.99
C LEU A 29 18.07 -2.24 -23.87
N ASP A 30 17.65 -3.50 -23.83
CA ASP A 30 16.42 -3.97 -24.44
C ASP A 30 15.18 -3.53 -23.61
N PRO A 31 13.99 -3.47 -24.23
CA PRO A 31 12.74 -3.14 -23.54
C PRO A 31 12.50 -3.95 -22.26
N ASN A 32 12.81 -5.23 -22.26
CA ASN A 32 12.67 -6.10 -21.09
C ASN A 32 13.49 -5.65 -19.86
N HIS A 33 14.62 -4.98 -20.08
CA HIS A 33 15.44 -4.49 -18.97
C HIS A 33 14.74 -3.37 -18.20
N TYR A 34 13.98 -2.51 -18.91
CA TYR A 34 13.20 -1.44 -18.27
C TYR A 34 12.02 -2.00 -17.48
N ASP A 35 11.34 -3.05 -18.00
CA ASP A 35 10.27 -3.73 -17.27
C ASP A 35 10.78 -4.36 -15.98
N VAL A 36 11.88 -5.10 -16.02
CA VAL A 36 12.49 -5.71 -14.83
C VAL A 36 12.99 -4.65 -13.84
N ALA A 37 13.54 -3.54 -14.33
CA ALA A 37 13.98 -2.44 -13.49
C ALA A 37 12.79 -1.78 -12.76
N LEU A 38 11.69 -1.55 -13.47
CA LEU A 38 10.46 -0.99 -12.87
C LEU A 38 9.82 -1.97 -11.89
N GLU A 39 9.76 -3.26 -12.21
CA GLU A 39 9.25 -4.30 -11.29
C GLU A 39 10.07 -4.34 -9.99
N LYS A 40 11.41 -4.25 -10.10
CA LYS A 40 12.29 -4.16 -8.93
C LYS A 40 12.01 -2.89 -8.11
N ALA A 41 11.78 -1.75 -8.76
CA ALA A 41 11.45 -0.49 -8.09
C ALA A 41 10.10 -0.58 -7.36
N LEU A 42 9.06 -1.11 -8.00
CA LEU A 42 7.74 -1.35 -7.38
C LEU A 42 7.85 -2.32 -6.21
N GLY A 43 8.62 -3.41 -6.35
CA GLY A 43 8.87 -4.35 -5.26
C GLY A 43 9.52 -3.70 -4.05
N LYS A 44 10.51 -2.82 -4.26
CA LYS A 44 11.18 -2.07 -3.19
C LYS A 44 10.25 -1.06 -2.53
N LEU A 45 9.46 -0.32 -3.32
CA LEU A 45 8.47 0.61 -2.80
C LEU A 45 7.46 -0.11 -1.89
N ARG A 46 6.94 -1.27 -2.33
CA ARG A 46 6.00 -2.09 -1.56
C ARG A 46 6.59 -2.66 -0.28
N GLN A 47 7.89 -2.94 -0.26
CA GLN A 47 8.55 -3.46 0.94
C GLN A 47 8.81 -2.40 2.01
N ARG A 48 8.97 -1.14 1.62
CA ARG A 48 9.45 -0.09 2.53
C ARG A 48 8.49 1.06 2.75
N SER A 49 7.48 1.22 1.90
CA SER A 49 6.53 2.34 1.96
C SER A 49 5.16 1.89 2.41
N GLU A 50 4.64 2.50 3.47
CA GLU A 50 3.26 2.34 3.90
C GLU A 50 2.27 2.88 2.85
N ASN A 51 2.69 3.86 2.05
CA ASN A 51 1.88 4.40 0.95
C ASN A 51 1.60 3.39 -0.18
N ALA A 52 2.30 2.25 -0.20
CA ALA A 52 2.06 1.17 -1.16
C ALA A 52 0.91 0.24 -0.75
N VAL A 53 0.38 0.43 0.46
CA VAL A 53 -0.72 -0.33 1.04
C VAL A 53 -1.91 0.58 1.26
N GLU A 54 -3.10 0.07 1.01
CA GLU A 54 -4.35 0.77 1.30
C GLU A 54 -5.28 -0.08 2.16
N GLU A 55 -5.95 0.58 3.08
CA GLU A 55 -7.03 -0.02 3.85
C GLU A 55 -8.30 -0.03 3.00
N SER A 56 -8.95 -1.17 2.94
CA SER A 56 -10.19 -1.35 2.19
C SER A 56 -11.18 -2.21 2.96
N TYR A 57 -12.45 -2.06 2.59
CA TYR A 57 -13.54 -2.86 3.13
C TYR A 57 -14.19 -3.65 2.02
N ALA A 58 -14.35 -4.95 2.23
CA ALA A 58 -15.01 -5.84 1.30
C ALA A 58 -16.11 -6.64 2.00
N ILE A 59 -17.13 -7.02 1.27
CA ILE A 59 -18.19 -7.89 1.77
C ILE A 59 -17.88 -9.33 1.35
N LEU A 60 -17.81 -10.22 2.33
CA LEU A 60 -17.70 -11.66 2.12
C LEU A 60 -19.03 -12.32 2.43
N GLU A 61 -19.50 -13.16 1.53
CA GLU A 61 -20.69 -13.98 1.74
C GLU A 61 -20.26 -15.33 2.30
N PHE A 62 -20.62 -15.58 3.56
CA PHE A 62 -20.42 -16.89 4.16
C PHE A 62 -21.46 -17.86 3.61
N GLN A 63 -21.01 -19.05 3.27
CA GLN A 63 -21.88 -20.17 2.90
C GLN A 63 -21.99 -21.13 4.07
N GLU A 64 -23.16 -21.73 4.24
CA GLU A 64 -23.40 -22.75 5.25
C GLU A 64 -22.36 -23.87 5.15
N ASP A 65 -21.80 -24.27 6.28
CA ASP A 65 -20.78 -25.33 6.42
C ASP A 65 -19.45 -25.10 5.66
N THR A 66 -19.20 -23.93 5.11
CA THR A 66 -17.94 -23.60 4.44
C THR A 66 -17.06 -22.75 5.34
N ASN A 67 -15.89 -23.27 5.69
CA ASN A 67 -14.95 -22.56 6.57
C ASN A 67 -13.79 -21.90 5.82
N ASP A 68 -13.51 -22.32 4.59
CA ASP A 68 -12.33 -21.93 3.83
C ASP A 68 -12.71 -21.07 2.64
N TYR A 69 -12.14 -19.87 2.54
CA TYR A 69 -12.37 -18.92 1.46
C TYR A 69 -11.04 -18.51 0.84
N ILE A 70 -10.98 -18.39 -0.47
CA ILE A 70 -9.80 -17.91 -1.20
C ILE A 70 -10.03 -16.45 -1.55
N LEU A 71 -9.16 -15.57 -1.06
CA LEU A 71 -9.22 -14.15 -1.32
C LEU A 71 -8.37 -13.77 -2.56
N PRO A 72 -8.61 -12.59 -3.17
CA PRO A 72 -7.80 -12.09 -4.27
C PRO A 72 -6.33 -11.93 -3.88
N ASN A 73 -5.43 -12.04 -4.88
CA ASN A 73 -3.98 -11.93 -4.66
C ASN A 73 -3.53 -10.56 -4.14
N GLU A 74 -4.34 -9.54 -4.34
CA GLU A 74 -4.08 -8.16 -3.90
C GLU A 74 -4.16 -8.00 -2.38
N VAL A 75 -4.87 -8.91 -1.68
CA VAL A 75 -5.04 -8.88 -0.23
C VAL A 75 -3.73 -9.27 0.45
N ILE A 76 -3.22 -8.38 1.30
CA ILE A 76 -2.01 -8.60 2.10
C ILE A 76 -2.37 -9.24 3.43
N GLU A 77 -3.37 -8.65 4.10
CA GLU A 77 -3.77 -9.02 5.45
C GLU A 77 -5.28 -8.78 5.64
N VAL A 78 -5.89 -9.65 6.42
CA VAL A 78 -7.26 -9.48 6.92
C VAL A 78 -7.14 -9.07 8.38
N ARG A 79 -7.66 -7.89 8.73
CA ARG A 79 -7.59 -7.39 10.10
C ARG A 79 -8.73 -7.87 10.95
N GLU A 80 -9.93 -7.60 10.51
CA GLU A 80 -11.14 -7.88 11.28
C GLU A 80 -12.29 -8.30 10.38
N LEU A 81 -13.18 -9.09 10.94
CA LEU A 81 -14.42 -9.51 10.33
C LEU A 81 -15.59 -9.04 11.19
N PHE A 82 -16.49 -8.28 10.60
CA PHE A 82 -17.64 -7.69 11.29
C PHE A 82 -18.93 -8.31 10.81
N ARG A 83 -19.70 -8.87 11.74
CA ARG A 83 -21.05 -9.32 11.47
C ARG A 83 -22.01 -8.16 11.36
N ARG A 84 -23.13 -8.38 10.70
CA ARG A 84 -24.26 -7.47 10.77
C ARG A 84 -24.79 -7.41 12.21
N SER A 85 -25.11 -6.21 12.67
CA SER A 85 -25.61 -5.99 14.01
C SER A 85 -26.99 -6.63 14.21
N ILE A 86 -27.07 -7.50 15.22
CA ILE A 86 -28.33 -8.11 15.66
C ILE A 86 -29.09 -7.06 16.47
N GLY A 87 -29.90 -6.24 15.83
CA GLY A 87 -30.69 -5.26 16.55
C GLY A 87 -30.89 -3.90 15.89
N SER A 88 -30.37 -3.71 14.71
CA SER A 88 -30.73 -2.54 13.89
C SER A 88 -32.19 -2.66 13.45
N ARG A 89 -33.06 -1.90 14.11
CA ARG A 89 -34.49 -1.79 13.78
C ARG A 89 -34.67 -1.09 12.43
N SER A 90 -34.53 -1.81 11.35
CA SER A 90 -35.19 -1.43 10.10
C SER A 90 -36.23 -2.51 9.83
N GLY A 91 -37.48 -2.15 9.80
CA GLY A 91 -38.61 -3.06 9.71
C GLY A 91 -38.62 -3.86 8.41
N GLY A 92 -38.20 -5.10 8.50
CA GLY A 92 -38.20 -6.06 7.43
C GLY A 92 -37.24 -7.18 7.79
N GLY A 93 -37.73 -8.32 8.10
CA GLY A 93 -37.20 -9.57 8.61
C GLY A 93 -35.81 -10.07 8.23
N ASP A 94 -34.91 -9.23 7.84
CA ASP A 94 -33.52 -9.59 7.55
C ASP A 94 -32.58 -8.72 8.39
N GLY A 95 -31.67 -9.35 9.14
CA GLY A 95 -30.82 -8.72 10.14
C GLY A 95 -30.25 -7.38 9.72
N GLY A 96 -30.03 -6.50 10.70
CA GLY A 96 -29.72 -5.08 10.57
C GLY A 96 -28.86 -4.65 9.37
N THR A 97 -29.14 -3.46 8.87
CA THR A 97 -28.47 -2.89 7.68
C THR A 97 -27.04 -2.42 7.95
N LEU A 98 -26.65 -2.28 9.24
CA LEU A 98 -25.34 -1.76 9.62
C LEU A 98 -24.46 -2.88 10.21
N PHE A 99 -23.20 -2.86 9.82
CA PHE A 99 -22.16 -3.69 10.41
C PHE A 99 -21.70 -3.10 11.76
N GLU A 100 -21.20 -3.96 12.66
CA GLU A 100 -20.88 -3.61 14.05
C GLU A 100 -20.07 -2.31 14.22
N PRO A 101 -18.94 -2.03 13.54
CA PRO A 101 -18.20 -0.81 13.85
C PRO A 101 -18.98 0.45 13.50
N PHE A 102 -19.79 0.41 12.44
CA PHE A 102 -20.59 1.58 12.02
C PHE A 102 -21.82 1.79 12.89
N ASN A 103 -22.43 0.70 13.38
CA ASN A 103 -23.54 0.79 14.32
C ASN A 103 -23.08 1.37 15.66
N LEU A 104 -21.91 0.95 16.13
CA LEU A 104 -21.31 1.47 17.36
C LEU A 104 -20.99 2.96 17.24
N ALA A 105 -20.42 3.39 16.12
CA ALA A 105 -20.13 4.78 15.83
C ALA A 105 -21.39 5.64 15.78
N TYR A 106 -22.47 5.15 15.18
CA TYR A 106 -23.76 5.83 15.11
C TYR A 106 -24.38 5.98 16.51
N THR A 107 -24.39 4.91 17.29
CA THR A 107 -24.92 4.92 18.68
C THR A 107 -24.11 5.86 19.55
N ASN A 108 -22.79 5.86 19.42
CA ASN A 108 -21.90 6.75 20.14
C ASN A 108 -22.13 8.22 19.79
N SER A 109 -22.31 8.53 18.50
CA SER A 109 -22.64 9.88 18.05
C SER A 109 -23.98 10.37 18.60
N TYR A 110 -24.99 9.48 18.62
CA TYR A 110 -26.30 9.79 19.19
C TYR A 110 -26.24 10.04 20.70
N LEU A 111 -25.53 9.21 21.46
CA LEU A 111 -25.34 9.35 22.90
C LEU A 111 -24.55 10.61 23.27
N LEU A 112 -23.56 10.98 22.45
CA LEU A 112 -22.78 12.21 22.65
C LEU A 112 -23.58 13.47 22.30
N SER A 113 -24.49 13.40 21.35
CA SER A 113 -25.33 14.55 20.95
C SER A 113 -26.51 14.79 21.90
N SER A 114 -26.96 13.78 22.62
CA SER A 114 -28.02 13.92 23.62
C SER A 114 -27.45 14.47 24.94
N SER A 115 -27.42 15.78 25.08
CA SER A 115 -26.85 16.52 26.21
C SER A 115 -27.49 16.21 27.58
N GLN A 116 -28.48 15.34 27.62
CA GLN A 116 -29.20 14.96 28.85
C GLN A 116 -28.76 13.63 29.47
N MET A 117 -27.95 12.85 28.85
CA MET A 117 -27.50 11.55 29.37
C MET A 117 -26.02 11.56 29.74
N GLY A 118 -25.72 12.17 30.88
CA GLY A 118 -24.57 11.80 31.72
C GLY A 118 -23.22 11.54 31.07
N GLY A 119 -22.55 12.53 30.54
CA GLY A 119 -21.09 12.68 30.40
C GLY A 119 -20.26 11.48 29.88
N LEU A 120 -18.99 11.73 29.78
CA LEU A 120 -17.96 10.78 29.29
C LEU A 120 -17.93 9.44 30.07
N GLY A 121 -18.26 9.44 31.35
CA GLY A 121 -18.30 8.22 32.17
C GLY A 121 -19.39 7.24 31.75
N THR A 122 -20.56 7.73 31.38
CA THR A 122 -21.68 6.90 30.90
C THR A 122 -21.35 6.30 29.50
N TYR A 123 -20.68 7.08 28.70
CA TYR A 123 -20.16 6.61 27.40
C TYR A 123 -19.20 5.44 27.57
N TYR A 124 -18.19 5.56 28.45
CA TYR A 124 -17.23 4.48 28.71
C TYR A 124 -17.89 3.23 29.29
N ALA A 125 -18.83 3.38 30.21
CA ALA A 125 -19.54 2.25 30.76
C ALA A 125 -20.37 1.52 29.69
N PHE A 126 -21.04 2.27 28.82
CA PHE A 126 -21.86 1.70 27.77
C PHE A 126 -20.99 1.03 26.67
N ALA A 127 -19.90 1.66 26.26
CA ALA A 127 -18.96 1.09 25.29
C ALA A 127 -18.32 -0.20 25.82
N GLY A 128 -17.90 -0.21 27.10
CA GLY A 128 -17.38 -1.42 27.74
C GLY A 128 -18.41 -2.54 27.85
N TYR A 129 -19.67 -2.18 28.14
CA TYR A 129 -20.76 -3.15 28.18
C TYR A 129 -21.05 -3.74 26.80
N GLN A 130 -21.08 -2.93 25.75
CA GLN A 130 -21.27 -3.41 24.37
C GLN A 130 -20.14 -4.36 23.93
N GLU A 131 -18.90 -4.02 24.25
CA GLU A 131 -17.75 -4.88 23.95
C GLU A 131 -17.87 -6.23 24.69
N LEU A 132 -18.26 -6.20 25.96
CA LEU A 132 -18.48 -7.42 26.74
C LEU A 132 -19.59 -8.29 26.16
N VAL A 133 -20.71 -7.68 25.81
CA VAL A 133 -21.86 -8.36 25.19
C VAL A 133 -21.45 -8.95 23.84
N GLY A 134 -20.70 -8.20 23.03
CA GLY A 134 -20.15 -8.69 21.77
C GLY A 134 -19.26 -9.93 21.94
N LYS A 135 -18.39 -9.92 22.95
CA LYS A 135 -17.54 -11.09 23.29
C LYS A 135 -18.35 -12.27 23.80
N MET A 136 -19.38 -12.04 24.62
CA MET A 136 -20.22 -13.09 25.19
C MET A 136 -21.13 -13.76 24.15
N PHE A 137 -21.70 -13.00 23.24
CA PHE A 137 -22.65 -13.49 22.24
C PHE A 137 -22.03 -13.84 20.89
N GLY A 138 -20.69 -13.83 20.80
CA GLY A 138 -19.96 -14.33 19.62
C GLY A 138 -20.09 -13.44 18.38
N SER A 139 -20.21 -12.12 18.57
CA SER A 139 -20.15 -11.18 17.45
C SER A 139 -18.76 -11.13 16.81
N PHE A 140 -17.72 -11.55 17.54
CA PHE A 140 -16.37 -11.66 17.01
C PHE A 140 -16.19 -12.98 16.26
N ILE A 141 -15.74 -12.87 15.03
CA ILE A 141 -15.44 -14.02 14.17
C ILE A 141 -13.95 -14.33 14.31
N ASN A 142 -13.62 -15.48 14.88
CA ASN A 142 -12.26 -15.96 14.92
C ASN A 142 -11.87 -16.55 13.57
N PHE A 143 -10.79 -16.06 12.98
CA PHE A 143 -10.30 -16.50 11.68
C PHE A 143 -8.78 -16.66 11.69
N LYS A 144 -8.27 -17.36 10.69
CA LYS A 144 -6.85 -17.48 10.35
C LYS A 144 -6.69 -17.13 8.88
N PHE A 145 -5.81 -16.20 8.57
CA PHE A 145 -5.45 -15.86 7.20
C PHE A 145 -4.02 -16.31 6.89
N ASP A 146 -3.85 -16.99 5.76
CA ASP A 146 -2.53 -17.34 5.23
C ASP A 146 -2.20 -16.41 4.05
N PRO A 147 -1.20 -15.52 4.20
CA PRO A 147 -0.86 -14.56 3.16
C PRO A 147 -0.25 -15.17 1.90
N VAL A 148 0.27 -16.42 1.99
CA VAL A 148 0.89 -17.11 0.85
C VAL A 148 -0.16 -17.76 -0.04
N SER A 149 -1.05 -18.54 0.55
CA SER A 149 -2.14 -19.23 -0.19
C SER A 149 -3.39 -18.36 -0.38
N LYS A 150 -3.41 -17.14 0.22
CA LYS A 150 -4.58 -16.25 0.25
C LYS A 150 -5.83 -16.90 0.82
N LYS A 151 -5.63 -17.90 1.67
CA LYS A 151 -6.69 -18.69 2.27
C LYS A 151 -7.11 -18.07 3.59
N LEU A 152 -8.38 -17.72 3.68
CA LEU A 152 -9.05 -17.32 4.91
C LEU A 152 -9.81 -18.52 5.47
N THR A 153 -9.44 -18.99 6.65
CA THR A 153 -10.12 -20.09 7.36
C THR A 153 -10.86 -19.52 8.57
N ILE A 154 -12.15 -19.75 8.63
CA ILE A 154 -13.00 -19.34 9.75
C ILE A 154 -13.08 -20.47 10.75
N MET A 155 -12.80 -20.17 12.03
CA MET A 155 -12.76 -21.17 13.08
C MET A 155 -14.14 -21.57 13.61
N GLN A 156 -15.16 -20.75 13.33
CA GLN A 156 -16.55 -21.04 13.70
C GLN A 156 -17.30 -21.53 12.47
N ARG A 157 -18.15 -22.55 12.62
CA ARG A 157 -19.02 -22.98 11.53
C ARG A 157 -20.12 -21.96 11.31
N PRO A 158 -20.25 -21.38 10.10
CA PRO A 158 -21.42 -20.59 9.73
C PRO A 158 -22.66 -21.47 9.78
N ARG A 159 -23.71 -20.99 10.44
CA ARG A 159 -24.97 -21.74 10.55
C ARG A 159 -25.97 -21.41 9.44
N SER A 160 -25.72 -20.36 8.71
CA SER A 160 -26.53 -19.89 7.61
C SER A 160 -25.69 -19.01 6.70
N ASP A 161 -26.18 -18.76 5.50
CA ASP A 161 -25.60 -17.77 4.60
C ASP A 161 -25.66 -16.39 5.24
N GLU A 162 -24.51 -15.77 5.45
CA GLU A 162 -24.37 -14.51 6.16
C GLU A 162 -23.39 -13.59 5.43
N GLN A 163 -23.72 -12.31 5.32
CA GLN A 163 -22.80 -11.30 4.80
C GLN A 163 -21.98 -10.71 5.94
N VAL A 164 -20.68 -10.72 5.77
CA VAL A 164 -19.69 -10.22 6.72
C VAL A 164 -18.86 -9.14 6.07
N LEU A 165 -18.64 -8.04 6.77
CA LEU A 165 -17.74 -7.01 6.33
C LEU A 165 -16.32 -7.36 6.77
N MET A 166 -15.39 -7.38 5.82
CA MET A 166 -13.96 -7.58 6.07
C MET A 166 -13.21 -6.27 5.99
N GLN A 167 -12.40 -5.99 6.99
CA GLN A 167 -11.38 -4.95 6.94
C GLN A 167 -10.07 -5.57 6.43
N LEU A 168 -9.56 -5.05 5.33
CA LEU A 168 -8.43 -5.61 4.59
C LEU A 168 -7.34 -4.57 4.40
N TYR A 169 -6.10 -5.04 4.33
CA TYR A 169 -5.01 -4.32 3.73
C TYR A 169 -4.70 -4.90 2.35
N ASN A 170 -4.74 -4.05 1.34
CA ASN A 170 -4.49 -4.41 -0.05
C ASN A 170 -3.27 -3.68 -0.58
N TYR A 171 -2.57 -4.28 -1.55
CA TYR A 171 -1.60 -3.54 -2.34
C TYR A 171 -2.30 -2.51 -3.21
N ARG A 172 -1.81 -1.27 -3.16
CA ARG A 172 -2.26 -0.26 -4.12
C ARG A 172 -1.92 -0.70 -5.55
N PRO A 173 -2.86 -0.56 -6.50
CA PRO A 173 -2.62 -0.88 -7.90
C PRO A 173 -1.42 -0.10 -8.47
N ASP A 174 -0.66 -0.72 -9.36
CA ASP A 174 0.51 -0.11 -10.01
C ASP A 174 0.16 1.22 -10.69
N PHE A 175 -1.02 1.29 -11.30
CA PHE A 175 -1.51 2.52 -11.92
C PHE A 175 -1.59 3.69 -10.94
N ASN A 176 -2.07 3.45 -9.73
CA ASN A 176 -2.18 4.47 -8.70
C ASN A 176 -0.79 4.91 -8.20
N LEU A 177 0.13 3.96 -8.00
CA LEU A 177 1.50 4.24 -7.59
C LEU A 177 2.27 5.05 -8.64
N LEU A 178 2.13 4.71 -9.93
CA LEU A 178 2.75 5.45 -11.04
C LEU A 178 2.12 6.83 -11.28
N SER A 179 0.88 7.03 -10.84
CA SER A 179 0.16 8.31 -10.98
C SER A 179 0.35 9.23 -9.77
N ASP A 180 0.79 8.70 -8.64
CA ASP A 180 1.10 9.46 -7.43
C ASP A 180 2.30 10.38 -7.69
N PRO A 181 2.20 11.69 -7.39
CA PRO A 181 3.28 12.65 -7.65
C PRO A 181 4.57 12.33 -6.89
N TYR A 182 4.48 11.73 -5.70
CA TYR A 182 5.64 11.38 -4.88
C TYR A 182 6.19 10.00 -5.22
N ALA A 183 5.36 8.97 -5.16
CA ALA A 183 5.76 7.60 -5.50
C ALA A 183 6.20 7.50 -6.96
N GLY A 184 5.50 8.17 -7.89
CA GLY A 184 5.82 8.14 -9.30
C GLY A 184 7.18 8.76 -9.63
N GLN A 185 7.59 9.84 -8.93
CA GLN A 185 8.93 10.41 -9.13
C GLN A 185 10.01 9.48 -8.57
N TRP A 186 9.81 8.97 -7.37
CA TRP A 186 10.74 8.00 -6.77
C TRP A 186 10.92 6.75 -7.65
N LEU A 187 9.82 6.22 -8.21
CA LEU A 187 9.85 5.07 -9.12
C LEU A 187 10.68 5.35 -10.37
N LYS A 188 10.58 6.55 -10.97
CA LYS A 188 11.39 6.94 -12.13
C LYS A 188 12.87 6.97 -11.79
N ASP A 189 13.22 7.60 -10.67
CA ASP A 189 14.61 7.78 -10.25
C ASP A 189 15.24 6.44 -9.84
N TYR A 190 14.49 5.59 -9.12
CA TYR A 190 14.98 4.26 -8.74
C TYR A 190 15.12 3.33 -9.97
N THR A 191 14.16 3.37 -10.91
CA THR A 191 14.26 2.62 -12.17
C THR A 191 15.48 3.07 -12.98
N LEU A 192 15.76 4.38 -13.03
CA LEU A 192 16.96 4.91 -13.67
C LEU A 192 18.23 4.38 -13.01
N ALA A 193 18.32 4.39 -11.69
CA ALA A 193 19.47 3.87 -10.95
C ALA A 193 19.67 2.37 -11.20
N VAL A 194 18.60 1.57 -11.25
CA VAL A 194 18.67 0.15 -11.59
C VAL A 194 19.15 -0.06 -13.04
N CYS A 195 18.69 0.72 -13.99
CA CYS A 195 19.16 0.66 -15.39
C CYS A 195 20.65 1.03 -15.50
N LYS A 196 21.11 2.07 -14.80
CA LYS A 196 22.55 2.41 -14.70
C LYS A 196 23.36 1.25 -14.12
N TYR A 197 22.83 0.60 -13.08
CA TYR A 197 23.48 -0.58 -12.49
C TYR A 197 23.62 -1.73 -13.50
N MET A 198 22.56 -2.04 -14.26
CA MET A 198 22.59 -3.08 -15.30
C MET A 198 23.62 -2.77 -16.40
N LEU A 199 23.66 -1.52 -16.87
CA LEU A 199 24.67 -1.07 -17.82
C LEU A 199 26.10 -1.16 -17.25
N GLY A 200 26.28 -0.75 -16.00
CA GLY A 200 27.56 -0.85 -15.30
C GLY A 200 28.02 -2.30 -15.19
N GLU A 201 27.12 -3.22 -14.83
CA GLU A 201 27.42 -4.66 -14.73
C GLU A 201 27.78 -5.28 -16.08
N ALA A 202 27.09 -4.89 -17.16
CA ALA A 202 27.40 -5.35 -18.50
C ALA A 202 28.77 -4.84 -18.95
N ARG A 203 29.06 -3.55 -18.75
CA ARG A 203 30.32 -2.91 -19.18
C ARG A 203 31.52 -3.36 -18.33
N SER A 204 31.32 -3.69 -17.03
CA SER A 204 32.41 -4.18 -16.19
C SER A 204 32.95 -5.54 -16.62
N LYS A 205 32.14 -6.37 -17.29
CA LYS A 205 32.56 -7.65 -17.83
C LYS A 205 33.57 -7.48 -18.99
N PHE A 206 33.56 -6.33 -19.66
CA PHE A 206 34.47 -5.99 -20.76
C PHE A 206 35.37 -4.82 -20.32
N ALA A 207 36.05 -4.97 -19.17
CA ALA A 207 36.82 -3.88 -18.54
C ALA A 207 37.89 -3.26 -19.45
N THR A 208 38.39 -4.02 -20.41
CA THR A 208 39.40 -3.53 -21.38
C THR A 208 39.11 -4.08 -22.77
N ILE A 209 38.82 -3.20 -23.71
CA ILE A 209 38.78 -3.56 -25.14
C ILE A 209 40.17 -3.33 -25.72
N SER A 210 40.85 -4.42 -26.14
CA SER A 210 42.13 -4.32 -26.82
C SER A 210 41.92 -3.70 -28.21
N THR A 211 42.37 -2.48 -28.39
CA THR A 211 42.46 -1.85 -29.71
C THR A 211 43.92 -1.81 -30.17
N PRO A 212 44.21 -1.79 -31.48
CA PRO A 212 45.57 -1.70 -31.99
C PRO A 212 46.36 -0.46 -31.52
N GLN A 213 45.69 0.54 -30.97
CA GLN A 213 46.27 1.79 -30.52
C GLN A 213 46.31 1.94 -28.97
N GLY A 214 46.00 0.89 -28.23
CA GLY A 214 45.94 0.90 -26.75
C GLY A 214 44.57 0.46 -26.23
N GLY A 215 44.54 -0.12 -25.04
CA GLY A 215 43.28 -0.57 -24.42
C GLY A 215 42.45 0.63 -23.96
N THR A 216 41.20 0.69 -24.40
CA THR A 216 40.22 1.64 -23.84
C THR A 216 39.48 0.95 -22.68
N SER A 217 39.58 1.52 -21.46
CA SER A 217 38.80 1.01 -20.32
C SER A 217 37.35 1.51 -20.40
N LEU A 218 36.42 0.59 -20.36
CA LEU A 218 35.01 0.91 -20.16
C LEU A 218 34.81 1.25 -18.68
N ASN A 219 34.21 2.41 -18.41
CA ASN A 219 34.00 2.93 -17.04
C ASN A 219 32.80 2.21 -16.31
N GLY A 220 32.71 0.87 -16.44
CA GLY A 220 31.61 0.07 -15.90
C GLY A 220 31.55 0.07 -14.38
N ASP A 221 32.72 -0.06 -13.73
CA ASP A 221 32.77 -0.15 -12.25
C ASP A 221 32.41 1.18 -11.58
N ALA A 222 32.81 2.32 -12.15
CA ALA A 222 32.40 3.63 -11.65
C ALA A 222 30.89 3.83 -11.81
N LEU A 223 30.32 3.50 -12.96
CA LEU A 223 28.89 3.59 -13.21
C LEU A 223 28.08 2.71 -12.26
N LYS A 224 28.58 1.50 -11.95
CA LYS A 224 27.98 0.59 -10.98
C LYS A 224 28.03 1.13 -9.56
N ALA A 225 29.16 1.72 -9.15
CA ALA A 225 29.32 2.34 -7.83
C ALA A 225 28.40 3.54 -7.65
N ASP A 226 28.31 4.41 -8.66
CA ASP A 226 27.38 5.55 -8.66
C ASP A 226 25.92 5.12 -8.59
N ALA A 227 25.54 4.10 -9.38
CA ALA A 227 24.20 3.55 -9.34
C ALA A 227 23.83 2.93 -7.97
N MET A 228 24.76 2.25 -7.32
CA MET A 228 24.55 1.71 -5.99
C MET A 228 24.33 2.83 -4.95
N ALA A 229 25.15 3.89 -5.01
CA ALA A 229 25.03 5.04 -4.12
C ALA A 229 23.70 5.79 -4.34
N GLU A 230 23.24 5.94 -5.62
CA GLU A 230 21.94 6.52 -5.93
C GLU A 230 20.78 5.64 -5.38
N MET A 231 20.85 4.31 -5.54
CA MET A 231 19.83 3.40 -4.98
C MET A 231 19.79 3.48 -3.45
N GLU A 232 20.93 3.46 -2.77
CA GLU A 232 21.01 3.56 -1.31
C GLU A 232 20.42 4.89 -0.80
N LYS A 233 20.77 6.00 -1.46
CA LYS A 233 20.19 7.31 -1.15
C LYS A 233 18.68 7.33 -1.30
N LEU A 234 18.15 6.81 -2.41
CA LEU A 234 16.71 6.74 -2.67
C LEU A 234 15.98 5.84 -1.66
N GLU A 235 16.61 4.74 -1.22
CA GLU A 235 16.06 3.88 -0.18
C GLU A 235 16.06 4.57 1.20
N MET A 236 17.07 5.38 1.52
CA MET A 236 17.10 6.21 2.74
C MET A 236 16.04 7.31 2.68
N ASP A 237 15.91 8.00 1.54
CA ASP A 237 14.92 9.05 1.35
C ASP A 237 13.50 8.47 1.49
N LEU A 238 13.26 7.26 0.98
CA LEU A 238 11.98 6.57 1.13
C LEU A 238 11.67 6.25 2.60
N ALA A 239 12.66 5.75 3.36
CA ALA A 239 12.51 5.48 4.79
C ALA A 239 12.22 6.76 5.60
N ASN A 240 12.88 7.87 5.27
CA ASN A 240 12.64 9.17 5.90
C ASN A 240 11.25 9.74 5.54
N TYR A 241 10.73 9.41 4.36
CA TYR A 241 9.42 9.84 3.90
C TYR A 241 8.27 9.04 4.54
N VAL A 242 8.50 7.75 4.82
CA VAL A 242 7.55 6.90 5.56
C VAL A 242 7.31 7.43 6.98
N ASP A 243 8.36 7.92 7.64
CA ASP A 243 8.22 8.62 8.92
C ASP A 243 7.35 9.90 8.83
N GLY A 244 7.04 10.35 7.62
CA GLY A 244 5.95 11.31 7.26
C GLY A 244 6.01 12.65 7.94
N SER A 245 6.81 12.70 8.97
CA SER A 245 6.69 13.72 9.98
C SER A 245 7.67 14.88 9.79
N LYS A 246 8.76 14.70 9.03
CA LYS A 246 9.80 15.72 9.15
C LYS A 246 9.80 16.86 8.13
N PRO A 247 9.56 16.71 6.83
CA PRO A 247 9.53 17.89 5.96
C PRO A 247 8.21 18.63 5.94
N LEU A 248 7.07 17.93 6.06
CA LEU A 248 5.74 18.56 6.01
C LEU A 248 5.32 19.18 7.34
N SER A 249 5.60 18.53 8.47
CA SER A 249 5.31 19.08 9.79
C SER A 249 6.15 20.30 10.11
N PHE A 250 7.40 20.36 9.64
CA PHE A 250 8.25 21.52 9.82
C PHE A 250 7.80 22.73 8.98
N VAL A 251 7.34 22.49 7.75
CA VAL A 251 6.82 23.55 6.87
C VAL A 251 5.47 24.07 7.36
N ILE A 252 4.59 23.21 7.86
CA ILE A 252 3.29 23.61 8.41
C ILE A 252 3.46 24.33 9.74
N GLY A 253 4.35 23.87 10.61
CA GLY A 253 4.62 24.49 11.90
C GLY A 253 5.26 25.88 11.80
N SER A 254 6.03 26.17 10.76
CA SER A 254 6.65 27.49 10.57
C SER A 254 5.72 28.55 9.98
N LYS A 255 4.61 28.16 9.37
CA LYS A 255 3.65 29.11 8.76
C LYS A 255 2.50 29.53 9.66
N THR A 256 2.33 28.92 10.80
CA THR A 256 1.19 29.20 11.67
C THR A 256 1.45 30.22 12.77
N LEU A 257 2.65 30.81 12.85
CA LEU A 257 3.02 31.69 13.97
C LEU A 257 3.18 33.16 13.64
N ASP A 258 2.92 33.58 12.42
CA ASP A 258 2.88 35.00 12.09
C ASP A 258 1.43 35.48 11.93
N PHE A 259 0.69 35.50 13.04
CA PHE A 259 -0.44 36.44 13.12
C PHE A 259 0.10 37.80 13.55
N PRO A 260 -0.05 38.86 12.73
CA PRO A 260 0.25 40.20 13.19
C PRO A 260 -0.74 40.55 14.31
N THR A 261 -0.23 40.70 15.50
CA THR A 261 -0.97 41.35 16.59
C THR A 261 -1.22 42.79 16.19
N GLN A 262 -2.48 43.12 15.96
CA GLN A 262 -2.94 44.48 15.96
C GLN A 262 -3.10 45.01 17.38
#